data_e94150678b7a3437f74e48c42ef1e1c1
#
_entry.id   e94150678b7a3437f74e48c42ef1e1c1
#
_cell.length_a   1.000
_cell.length_b   1.000
_cell.length_c   1.000
_cell.angle_alpha   90.00
_cell.angle_beta   90.00
_cell.angle_gamma   90.00
#
_symmetry.space_group_name_H-M   'P 1'
#
loop_
_entity.id
_entity.type
_entity.pdbx_description
1 polymer ?
#
loop_
_entity_poly.entity_id
_entity_poly.type
_entity_poly.pdbx_seq_one_letter_code
_entity_poly.pdbx_strand_id
1 'polypeptide(L)'
;MTDTALIGSSCALGVFWSSKRYFDYLIDETNLSLLRGKEFGQAVIICPSLREGGTAIRGNTAPFLAQVKTLIDLLHEVKAERVTYITSIDTQPETGNELSPLLRETEDEWLAALVELKDFINLRFGRVLDFYLRWVTGTGAGMSVADLLAAVPEGTEELDVALLERHQLYPMHRLVRDVEKAWECGIFSVNLVPEPVTAFELVEQCFPSLVNRLPVAKETDPYGSARTSVYSTQYHDPDTGYIMDKQDVLAGLSPDKQS
;
A
#
# COMPACT_ATOMS: atom_id res chain seq x y z
N MET A 1 -9.74 1.84 29.63
CA MET A 1 -9.30 2.04 28.24
C MET A 1 -9.04 0.67 27.69
N THR A 2 -9.53 0.40 26.51
CA THR A 2 -9.27 -0.89 25.83
C THR A 2 -7.96 -0.79 25.07
N ASP A 3 -7.11 -1.81 25.19
CA ASP A 3 -5.78 -1.86 24.57
C ASP A 3 -5.83 -1.68 23.05
N THR A 4 -4.75 -1.15 22.49
CA THR A 4 -4.58 -0.93 21.05
C THR A 4 -3.42 -1.74 20.50
N ALA A 5 -3.57 -2.29 19.30
CA ALA A 5 -2.54 -3.12 18.67
C ALA A 5 -2.21 -2.66 17.24
N LEU A 6 -0.94 -2.72 16.88
CA LEU A 6 -0.43 -2.59 15.52
C LEU A 6 0.26 -3.89 15.12
N ILE A 7 -0.36 -4.62 14.20
CA ILE A 7 0.13 -5.89 13.65
C ILE A 7 0.80 -5.60 12.30
N GLY A 8 2.07 -5.98 12.17
CA GLY A 8 2.95 -5.56 11.08
C GLY A 8 3.80 -4.35 11.43
N SER A 9 4.12 -4.18 12.71
CA SER A 9 4.84 -3.01 13.24
C SER A 9 6.27 -2.85 12.69
N SER A 10 6.92 -3.92 12.23
CA SER A 10 8.27 -3.92 11.66
C SER A 10 8.36 -3.39 10.22
N CYS A 11 7.26 -3.40 9.46
CA CYS A 11 7.27 -2.87 8.09
C CYS A 11 7.32 -1.34 8.06
N ALA A 12 7.72 -0.76 6.92
CA ALA A 12 7.84 0.69 6.76
C ALA A 12 6.57 1.46 7.17
N LEU A 13 5.38 0.97 6.77
CA LEU A 13 4.10 1.53 7.16
C LEU A 13 3.86 1.43 8.67
N GLY A 14 4.22 0.30 9.28
CA GLY A 14 4.07 0.08 10.72
C GLY A 14 4.99 0.97 11.54
N VAL A 15 6.25 1.10 11.13
CA VAL A 15 7.23 2.02 11.74
C VAL A 15 6.74 3.47 11.65
N PHE A 16 6.29 3.89 10.47
CA PHE A 16 5.72 5.22 10.30
C PHE A 16 4.52 5.43 11.21
N TRP A 17 3.56 4.50 11.23
CA TRP A 17 2.35 4.65 12.03
C TRP A 17 2.64 4.72 13.53
N SER A 18 3.51 3.85 14.05
CA SER A 18 3.93 3.87 15.46
C SER A 18 4.68 5.13 15.83
N SER A 19 5.34 5.82 14.87
CA SER A 19 5.95 7.14 15.10
C SER A 19 4.93 8.28 15.25
N LYS A 20 3.70 8.09 14.74
CA LYS A 20 2.63 9.11 14.77
C LYS A 20 1.57 8.84 15.84
N ARG A 21 1.45 7.61 16.29
CA ARG A 21 0.43 7.18 17.24
C ARG A 21 0.97 6.11 18.19
N TYR A 22 0.62 6.22 19.46
CA TYR A 22 0.95 5.20 20.46
C TYR A 22 0.06 3.96 20.30
N PHE A 23 0.65 2.78 20.48
CA PHE A 23 -0.01 1.48 20.57
C PHE A 23 0.49 0.75 21.81
N ASP A 24 -0.41 0.06 22.52
CA ASP A 24 -0.06 -0.76 23.67
C ASP A 24 0.73 -2.01 23.26
N TYR A 25 0.44 -2.54 22.05
CA TYR A 25 1.09 -3.69 21.45
C TYR A 25 1.62 -3.38 20.06
N LEU A 26 2.93 -3.52 19.87
CA LEU A 26 3.60 -3.52 18.58
C LEU A 26 3.93 -4.98 18.23
N ILE A 27 3.28 -5.53 17.22
CA ILE A 27 3.33 -6.94 16.88
C ILE A 27 3.90 -7.10 15.47
N ASP A 28 4.90 -7.96 15.37
CA ASP A 28 5.56 -8.34 14.12
C ASP A 28 5.72 -9.87 14.03
N GLU A 29 6.47 -10.34 13.06
CA GLU A 29 6.72 -11.77 12.84
C GLU A 29 7.43 -12.49 13.99
N THR A 30 8.16 -11.75 14.84
CA THR A 30 8.95 -12.33 15.92
C THR A 30 8.14 -12.56 17.19
N ASN A 31 7.02 -11.84 17.35
CA ASN A 31 6.22 -11.82 18.57
C ASN A 31 4.70 -12.05 18.34
N LEU A 32 4.31 -12.61 17.18
CA LEU A 32 2.90 -12.90 16.83
C LEU A 32 2.14 -13.66 17.94
N SER A 33 2.83 -14.48 18.75
CA SER A 33 2.20 -15.20 19.87
C SER A 33 1.55 -14.30 20.93
N LEU A 34 1.90 -13.00 20.97
CA LEU A 34 1.26 -12.00 21.84
C LEU A 34 -0.21 -11.77 21.48
N LEU A 35 -0.66 -12.20 20.32
CA LEU A 35 -2.07 -12.10 19.90
C LEU A 35 -3.00 -13.07 20.64
N ARG A 36 -2.47 -14.18 21.17
CA ARG A 36 -3.29 -15.28 21.74
C ARG A 36 -4.21 -14.80 22.85
N GLY A 37 -5.50 -15.00 22.64
CA GLY A 37 -6.57 -14.69 23.62
C GLY A 37 -6.70 -13.21 23.97
N LYS A 38 -6.13 -12.30 23.15
CA LYS A 38 -6.19 -10.85 23.41
C LYS A 38 -7.51 -10.23 22.98
N GLU A 39 -7.85 -9.16 23.71
CA GLU A 39 -9.00 -8.31 23.40
C GLU A 39 -8.49 -6.87 23.23
N PHE A 40 -8.80 -6.24 22.10
CA PHE A 40 -8.40 -4.89 21.75
C PHE A 40 -9.61 -3.99 21.52
N GLY A 41 -9.54 -2.72 21.92
CA GLY A 41 -10.48 -1.71 21.48
C GLY A 41 -10.26 -1.35 20.01
N GLN A 42 -8.99 -1.32 19.59
CA GLN A 42 -8.61 -1.10 18.20
C GLN A 42 -7.41 -1.95 17.81
N ALA A 43 -7.51 -2.64 16.69
CA ALA A 43 -6.37 -3.28 16.04
C ALA A 43 -6.16 -2.69 14.64
N VAL A 44 -4.91 -2.38 14.32
CA VAL A 44 -4.46 -2.07 12.96
C VAL A 44 -3.69 -3.28 12.46
N ILE A 45 -4.12 -3.83 11.33
CA ILE A 45 -3.49 -5.00 10.70
C ILE A 45 -2.95 -4.55 9.35
N ILE A 46 -1.64 -4.60 9.19
CA ILE A 46 -0.96 -4.34 7.92
C ILE A 46 -0.66 -5.69 7.28
N CYS A 47 -1.20 -5.88 6.07
CA CYS A 47 -1.01 -7.12 5.33
C CYS A 47 0.47 -7.42 5.12
N PRO A 48 0.92 -8.68 5.29
CA PRO A 48 2.30 -9.08 5.07
C PRO A 48 2.86 -8.71 3.68
N SER A 49 2.02 -8.68 2.65
CA SER A 49 2.41 -8.32 1.28
C SER A 49 2.94 -6.89 1.12
N LEU A 50 2.52 -5.97 1.98
CA LEU A 50 2.95 -4.57 1.93
C LEU A 50 4.30 -4.34 2.64
N ARG A 51 4.90 -5.39 3.20
CA ARG A 51 6.16 -5.30 3.95
C ARG A 51 7.40 -5.24 3.06
N GLU A 52 7.35 -5.83 1.86
CA GLU A 52 8.54 -6.07 1.03
C GLU A 52 8.41 -5.53 -0.41
N GLY A 53 7.64 -4.47 -0.64
CA GLY A 53 7.59 -3.82 -1.96
C GLY A 53 7.10 -4.72 -3.11
N GLY A 54 6.05 -5.48 -2.90
CA GLY A 54 5.18 -6.11 -3.92
C GLY A 54 5.82 -7.05 -4.97
N THR A 55 7.02 -6.80 -5.42
CA THR A 55 7.67 -7.57 -6.51
C THR A 55 8.63 -8.65 -6.01
N ALA A 56 9.22 -8.50 -4.85
CA ALA A 56 10.19 -9.46 -4.31
C ALA A 56 9.57 -10.79 -3.85
N ILE A 57 8.28 -10.79 -3.52
CA ILE A 57 7.59 -11.96 -2.95
C ILE A 57 7.19 -12.97 -4.03
N ARG A 58 6.97 -12.52 -5.26
CA ARG A 58 6.48 -13.40 -6.37
C ARG A 58 7.42 -14.55 -6.74
N GLY A 59 8.69 -14.51 -6.30
CA GLY A 59 9.67 -15.59 -6.56
C GLY A 59 9.66 -16.73 -5.55
N ASN A 60 9.17 -16.52 -4.32
CA ASN A 60 9.08 -17.55 -3.27
C ASN A 60 7.84 -17.31 -2.39
N THR A 61 6.73 -17.89 -2.78
CA THR A 61 5.43 -17.70 -2.11
C THR A 61 5.32 -18.47 -0.79
N ALA A 62 6.06 -19.54 -0.59
CA ALA A 62 5.89 -20.44 0.56
C ALA A 62 6.03 -19.75 1.94
N PRO A 63 7.03 -18.88 2.21
CA PRO A 63 7.12 -18.18 3.49
C PRO A 63 5.94 -17.25 3.72
N PHE A 64 5.49 -16.55 2.67
CA PHE A 64 4.34 -15.66 2.73
C PHE A 64 3.05 -16.42 3.07
N LEU A 65 2.78 -17.55 2.39
CA LEU A 65 1.62 -18.39 2.66
C LEU A 65 1.61 -18.90 4.11
N ALA A 66 2.78 -19.31 4.63
CA ALA A 66 2.95 -19.72 6.02
C ALA A 66 2.66 -18.57 7.00
N GLN A 67 3.08 -17.35 6.70
CA GLN A 67 2.79 -16.17 7.52
C GLN A 67 1.30 -15.85 7.53
N VAL A 68 0.64 -15.84 6.37
CA VAL A 68 -0.81 -15.59 6.26
C VAL A 68 -1.58 -16.61 7.07
N LYS A 69 -1.26 -17.91 6.92
CA LYS A 69 -1.90 -18.99 7.68
C LYS A 69 -1.70 -18.81 9.19
N THR A 70 -0.48 -18.53 9.63
CA THR A 70 -0.17 -18.32 11.05
C THR A 70 -0.96 -17.12 11.60
N LEU A 71 -1.07 -16.04 10.81
CA LEU A 71 -1.84 -14.86 11.21
C LEU A 71 -3.33 -15.19 11.35
N ILE A 72 -3.91 -15.90 10.39
CA ILE A 72 -5.31 -16.36 10.45
C ILE A 72 -5.54 -17.20 11.72
N ASP A 73 -4.69 -18.20 11.98
CA ASP A 73 -4.79 -19.09 13.13
C ASP A 73 -4.78 -18.31 14.46
N LEU A 74 -3.93 -17.30 14.57
CA LEU A 74 -3.85 -16.46 15.77
C LEU A 74 -5.03 -15.50 15.90
N LEU A 75 -5.48 -14.91 14.80
CA LEU A 75 -6.62 -13.99 14.81
C LEU A 75 -7.94 -14.67 15.15
N HIS A 76 -8.05 -16.00 15.06
CA HIS A 76 -9.20 -16.74 15.59
C HIS A 76 -9.38 -16.54 17.10
N GLU A 77 -8.31 -16.36 17.85
CA GLU A 77 -8.32 -16.17 19.30
C GLU A 77 -8.45 -14.69 19.72
N VAL A 78 -8.36 -13.75 18.76
CA VAL A 78 -8.40 -12.31 19.01
C VAL A 78 -9.83 -11.78 18.98
N LYS A 79 -10.13 -10.84 19.88
CA LYS A 79 -11.31 -9.97 19.78
C LYS A 79 -10.86 -8.53 19.57
N ALA A 80 -11.59 -7.79 18.74
CA ALA A 80 -11.37 -6.35 18.57
C ALA A 80 -12.70 -5.64 18.30
N GLU A 81 -12.88 -4.47 18.90
CA GLU A 81 -14.08 -3.65 18.69
C GLU A 81 -14.04 -2.96 17.32
N ARG A 82 -12.85 -2.55 16.88
CA ARG A 82 -12.59 -1.95 15.57
C ARG A 82 -11.30 -2.49 14.98
N VAL A 83 -11.34 -2.82 13.70
CA VAL A 83 -10.17 -3.27 12.96
C VAL A 83 -9.95 -2.34 11.76
N THR A 84 -8.73 -1.81 11.61
CA THR A 84 -8.27 -1.19 10.39
C THR A 84 -7.40 -2.20 9.67
N TYR A 85 -7.79 -2.62 8.47
CA TYR A 85 -7.03 -3.57 7.67
C TYR A 85 -6.45 -2.88 6.43
N ILE A 86 -5.14 -2.85 6.32
CA ILE A 86 -4.42 -2.30 5.18
C ILE A 86 -3.93 -3.45 4.32
N THR A 87 -4.41 -3.49 3.09
CA THR A 87 -4.17 -4.60 2.15
C THR A 87 -3.76 -4.11 0.76
N SER A 88 -3.34 -5.04 -0.09
CA SER A 88 -3.03 -4.73 -1.50
C SER A 88 -4.32 -4.54 -2.31
N ILE A 89 -4.31 -3.52 -3.15
CA ILE A 89 -5.39 -3.29 -4.12
C ILE A 89 -5.43 -4.37 -5.21
N ASP A 90 -4.33 -5.11 -5.41
CA ASP A 90 -4.25 -6.18 -6.39
C ASP A 90 -5.24 -7.33 -6.13
N THR A 91 -5.90 -7.34 -4.96
CA THR A 91 -7.03 -8.24 -4.65
C THR A 91 -8.31 -7.87 -5.41
N GLN A 92 -8.38 -6.70 -6.04
CA GLN A 92 -9.47 -6.25 -6.89
C GLN A 92 -9.12 -6.45 -8.38
N PRO A 93 -10.14 -6.56 -9.27
CA PRO A 93 -9.88 -6.58 -10.71
C PRO A 93 -9.25 -5.27 -11.18
N GLU A 94 -8.46 -5.35 -12.24
CA GLU A 94 -7.91 -4.16 -12.90
C GLU A 94 -9.01 -3.14 -13.20
N THR A 95 -8.72 -1.86 -12.99
CA THR A 95 -9.69 -0.75 -13.10
C THR A 95 -10.86 -0.81 -12.10
N GLY A 96 -10.78 -1.66 -11.08
CA GLY A 96 -11.79 -1.80 -10.03
C GLY A 96 -11.85 -0.60 -9.07
N ASN A 97 -12.90 -0.59 -8.27
CA ASN A 97 -13.09 0.28 -7.12
C ASN A 97 -13.57 -0.54 -5.91
N GLU A 98 -13.90 0.14 -4.81
CA GLU A 98 -14.33 -0.51 -3.56
C GLU A 98 -15.57 -1.41 -3.69
N LEU A 99 -16.39 -1.21 -4.71
CA LEU A 99 -17.59 -2.01 -5.00
C LEU A 99 -17.29 -3.23 -5.88
N SER A 100 -16.07 -3.31 -6.44
CA SER A 100 -15.68 -4.42 -7.30
C SER A 100 -15.53 -5.70 -6.48
N PRO A 101 -15.96 -6.85 -7.03
CA PRO A 101 -15.76 -8.13 -6.36
C PRO A 101 -14.25 -8.44 -6.24
N LEU A 102 -13.87 -9.14 -5.17
CA LEU A 102 -12.49 -9.62 -5.04
C LEU A 102 -12.20 -10.72 -6.06
N LEU A 103 -10.93 -10.84 -6.44
CA LEU A 103 -10.43 -11.88 -7.35
C LEU A 103 -10.32 -13.25 -6.64
N ARG A 104 -11.47 -13.86 -6.32
CA ARG A 104 -11.52 -15.16 -5.61
C ARG A 104 -11.12 -16.34 -6.49
N GLU A 105 -11.37 -16.22 -7.80
CA GLU A 105 -11.03 -17.27 -8.78
C GLU A 105 -9.69 -16.88 -9.44
N THR A 106 -8.58 -17.22 -8.81
CA THR A 106 -7.23 -16.95 -9.28
C THR A 106 -6.33 -18.17 -9.10
N GLU A 107 -5.46 -18.41 -10.09
CA GLU A 107 -4.40 -19.43 -10.02
C GLU A 107 -3.15 -18.89 -9.28
N ASP A 108 -3.09 -17.59 -9.01
CA ASP A 108 -2.00 -16.97 -8.25
C ASP A 108 -2.19 -17.24 -6.75
N GLU A 109 -1.41 -18.17 -6.20
CA GLU A 109 -1.47 -18.57 -4.79
C GLU A 109 -1.25 -17.40 -3.82
N TRP A 110 -0.39 -16.45 -4.20
CA TRP A 110 -0.14 -15.25 -3.40
C TRP A 110 -1.40 -14.39 -3.30
N LEU A 111 -2.05 -14.16 -4.43
CA LEU A 111 -3.28 -13.38 -4.49
C LEU A 111 -4.44 -14.10 -3.77
N ALA A 112 -4.55 -15.43 -3.96
CA ALA A 112 -5.54 -16.24 -3.27
C ALA A 112 -5.40 -16.13 -1.74
N ALA A 113 -4.18 -16.17 -1.22
CA ALA A 113 -3.93 -16.03 0.22
C ALA A 113 -4.28 -14.63 0.75
N LEU A 114 -4.07 -13.57 -0.04
CA LEU A 114 -4.50 -12.22 0.32
C LEU A 114 -6.02 -12.09 0.41
N VAL A 115 -6.72 -12.68 -0.55
CA VAL A 115 -8.19 -12.69 -0.57
C VAL A 115 -8.72 -13.50 0.60
N GLU A 116 -8.11 -14.66 0.91
CA GLU A 116 -8.47 -15.50 2.07
C GLU A 116 -8.30 -14.72 3.38
N LEU A 117 -7.16 -14.07 3.59
CA LEU A 117 -6.92 -13.26 4.80
C LEU A 117 -7.94 -12.13 4.93
N LYS A 118 -8.24 -11.44 3.84
CA LYS A 118 -9.24 -10.37 3.83
C LYS A 118 -10.64 -10.89 4.18
N ASP A 119 -11.08 -11.95 3.51
CA ASP A 119 -12.40 -12.55 3.78
C ASP A 119 -12.48 -13.03 5.23
N PHE A 120 -11.42 -13.65 5.75
CA PHE A 120 -11.33 -14.05 7.16
C PHE A 120 -11.50 -12.87 8.11
N ILE A 121 -10.74 -11.77 7.91
CA ILE A 121 -10.81 -10.59 8.77
C ILE A 121 -12.22 -10.00 8.76
N ASN A 122 -12.85 -9.86 7.59
CA ASN A 122 -14.19 -9.31 7.47
C ASN A 122 -15.29 -10.20 8.07
N LEU A 123 -15.11 -11.51 8.05
CA LEU A 123 -16.03 -12.46 8.69
C LEU A 123 -15.83 -12.51 10.20
N ARG A 124 -14.60 -12.35 10.66
CA ARG A 124 -14.24 -12.51 12.08
C ARG A 124 -14.56 -11.29 12.92
N PHE A 125 -14.41 -10.10 12.37
CA PHE A 125 -14.58 -8.85 13.11
C PHE A 125 -15.82 -8.07 12.63
N GLY A 126 -16.62 -7.58 13.58
CA GLY A 126 -17.90 -6.91 13.27
C GLY A 126 -17.77 -5.49 12.71
N ARG A 127 -16.60 -4.84 12.89
CA ARG A 127 -16.32 -3.48 12.41
C ARG A 127 -14.92 -3.43 11.82
N VAL A 128 -14.83 -3.58 10.51
CA VAL A 128 -13.59 -3.53 9.74
C VAL A 128 -13.63 -2.33 8.81
N LEU A 129 -12.50 -1.62 8.75
CA LEU A 129 -12.23 -0.59 7.76
C LEU A 129 -11.09 -1.08 6.88
N ASP A 130 -11.41 -1.38 5.62
CA ASP A 130 -10.46 -1.86 4.63
C ASP A 130 -9.84 -0.68 3.88
N PHE A 131 -8.51 -0.61 3.90
CA PHE A 131 -7.73 0.30 3.07
C PHE A 131 -6.92 -0.47 2.04
N TYR A 132 -7.13 -0.13 0.78
CA TYR A 132 -6.42 -0.74 -0.34
C TYR A 132 -5.32 0.19 -0.83
N LEU A 133 -4.10 -0.32 -0.85
CA LEU A 133 -2.91 0.38 -1.30
C LEU A 133 -2.20 -0.40 -2.40
N ARG A 134 -1.58 0.30 -3.35
CA ARG A 134 -0.67 -0.30 -4.32
C ARG A 134 0.76 0.12 -4.05
N TRP A 135 1.05 1.38 -4.24
CA TRP A 135 2.38 1.96 -4.06
C TRP A 135 2.32 3.07 -3.02
N VAL A 136 3.20 3.00 -2.05
CA VAL A 136 3.33 4.01 -1.01
C VAL A 136 4.69 4.69 -1.16
N THR A 137 4.70 6.02 -1.12
CA THR A 137 5.90 6.83 -1.25
C THR A 137 6.33 7.41 0.10
N GLY A 138 7.62 7.74 0.21
CA GLY A 138 8.17 8.33 1.43
C GLY A 138 8.53 7.30 2.50
N THR A 139 8.63 6.03 2.12
CA THR A 139 9.03 4.95 3.04
C THR A 139 10.55 4.81 3.14
N GLY A 140 11.30 5.30 2.15
CA GLY A 140 12.73 5.05 1.99
C GLY A 140 13.08 3.57 1.76
N ALA A 141 12.09 2.70 1.60
CA ALA A 141 12.27 1.26 1.47
C ALA A 141 12.28 0.75 0.01
N GLY A 142 12.32 1.68 -0.96
CA GLY A 142 12.27 1.31 -2.39
C GLY A 142 10.93 0.70 -2.83
N MET A 143 9.85 1.02 -2.14
CA MET A 143 8.53 0.45 -2.40
C MET A 143 7.82 1.06 -3.61
N SER A 144 8.30 2.18 -4.13
CA SER A 144 7.69 2.87 -5.27
C SER A 144 8.74 3.35 -6.27
N VAL A 145 8.29 3.65 -7.50
CA VAL A 145 9.16 4.26 -8.51
C VAL A 145 9.78 5.57 -8.02
N ALA A 146 9.07 6.36 -7.23
CA ALA A 146 9.60 7.61 -6.66
C ALA A 146 10.73 7.33 -5.65
N ASP A 147 10.60 6.31 -4.81
CA ASP A 147 11.67 5.90 -3.89
C ASP A 147 12.90 5.37 -4.66
N LEU A 148 12.68 4.62 -5.76
CA LEU A 148 13.75 4.15 -6.63
C LEU A 148 14.49 5.31 -7.31
N LEU A 149 13.76 6.30 -7.83
CA LEU A 149 14.34 7.49 -8.44
C LEU A 149 15.13 8.33 -7.42
N ALA A 150 14.63 8.45 -6.20
CA ALA A 150 15.32 9.14 -5.11
C ALA A 150 16.63 8.44 -4.69
N ALA A 151 16.73 7.13 -4.88
CA ALA A 151 17.88 6.31 -4.52
C ALA A 151 18.89 6.12 -5.68
N VAL A 152 18.69 6.76 -6.84
CA VAL A 152 19.59 6.63 -8.01
C VAL A 152 20.99 7.10 -7.66
N PRO A 153 22.04 6.25 -7.80
CA PRO A 153 23.40 6.61 -7.46
C PRO A 153 23.95 7.75 -8.34
N GLU A 154 24.85 8.56 -7.77
CA GLU A 154 25.64 9.50 -8.56
C GLU A 154 26.47 8.74 -9.60
N GLY A 155 26.47 9.22 -10.85
CA GLY A 155 27.19 8.57 -11.94
C GLY A 155 26.42 7.54 -12.75
N THR A 156 25.17 7.25 -12.41
CA THR A 156 24.29 6.48 -13.29
C THR A 156 24.12 7.21 -14.62
N GLU A 157 24.49 6.57 -15.74
CA GLU A 157 24.47 7.21 -17.07
C GLU A 157 23.07 7.23 -17.67
N GLU A 158 22.31 6.14 -17.54
CA GLU A 158 20.95 5.98 -18.07
C GLU A 158 20.05 5.32 -17.04
N LEU A 159 18.80 5.79 -16.94
CA LEU A 159 17.80 5.23 -16.07
C LEU A 159 17.08 4.05 -16.75
N ASP A 160 16.97 2.94 -16.05
CA ASP A 160 16.17 1.79 -16.48
C ASP A 160 14.74 1.93 -15.93
N VAL A 161 13.96 2.81 -16.56
CA VAL A 161 12.57 3.07 -16.20
C VAL A 161 11.66 3.15 -17.43
N ALA A 162 10.47 2.60 -17.30
CA ALA A 162 9.42 2.71 -18.31
C ALA A 162 8.75 4.09 -18.21
N LEU A 163 9.19 5.04 -19.04
CA LEU A 163 8.85 6.47 -18.94
C LEU A 163 7.35 6.76 -18.95
N LEU A 164 6.57 6.00 -19.72
CA LEU A 164 5.12 6.19 -19.89
C LEU A 164 4.29 5.30 -18.96
N GLU A 165 4.93 4.49 -18.13
CA GLU A 165 4.22 3.71 -17.13
C GLU A 165 3.56 4.64 -16.11
N ARG A 166 2.28 4.34 -15.80
CA ARG A 166 1.48 5.11 -14.86
C ARG A 166 1.56 4.52 -13.47
N HIS A 167 1.82 5.37 -12.49
CA HIS A 167 1.95 4.99 -11.09
C HIS A 167 0.96 5.75 -10.23
N GLN A 168 0.16 5.05 -9.43
CA GLN A 168 -0.70 5.65 -8.41
C GLN A 168 0.07 5.64 -7.08
N LEU A 169 0.67 6.77 -6.75
CA LEU A 169 1.63 6.92 -5.66
C LEU A 169 0.97 7.58 -4.44
N TYR A 170 0.62 6.78 -3.44
CA TYR A 170 0.01 7.29 -2.23
C TYR A 170 1.06 7.81 -1.22
N PRO A 171 1.00 9.08 -0.79
CA PRO A 171 1.96 9.63 0.17
C PRO A 171 1.71 9.09 1.58
N MET A 172 2.71 8.41 2.14
CA MET A 172 2.61 7.75 3.46
C MET A 172 2.20 8.71 4.58
N HIS A 173 2.65 9.95 4.54
CA HIS A 173 2.36 10.94 5.58
C HIS A 173 0.85 11.24 5.76
N ARG A 174 0.02 10.92 4.78
CA ARG A 174 -1.43 11.10 4.85
C ARG A 174 -2.16 9.95 5.55
N LEU A 175 -1.55 8.78 5.61
CA LEU A 175 -2.24 7.53 5.95
C LEU A 175 -3.00 7.59 7.28
N VAL A 176 -2.36 8.05 8.34
CA VAL A 176 -3.01 8.11 9.68
C VAL A 176 -4.23 9.01 9.65
N ARG A 177 -4.10 10.21 9.07
CA ARG A 177 -5.20 11.17 8.94
C ARG A 177 -6.36 10.63 8.09
N ASP A 178 -6.05 10.01 6.96
CA ASP A 178 -7.08 9.52 6.03
C ASP A 178 -7.82 8.31 6.65
N VAL A 179 -7.13 7.48 7.44
CA VAL A 179 -7.77 6.42 8.25
C VAL A 179 -8.69 7.00 9.32
N GLU A 180 -8.24 7.97 10.08
CA GLU A 180 -9.05 8.60 11.12
C GLU A 180 -10.30 9.24 10.52
N LYS A 181 -10.14 9.98 9.42
CA LYS A 181 -11.26 10.59 8.70
C LYS A 181 -12.29 9.56 8.18
N ALA A 182 -11.82 8.43 7.65
CA ALA A 182 -12.72 7.39 7.19
C ALA A 182 -13.54 6.80 8.35
N TRP A 183 -12.93 6.57 9.51
CA TRP A 183 -13.65 6.14 10.71
C TRP A 183 -14.69 7.17 11.18
N GLU A 184 -14.35 8.45 11.17
CA GLU A 184 -15.25 9.55 11.54
C GLU A 184 -16.45 9.65 10.59
N CYS A 185 -16.22 9.43 9.29
CA CYS A 185 -17.25 9.48 8.26
C CYS A 185 -18.06 8.18 8.14
N GLY A 186 -17.73 7.12 8.91
CA GLY A 186 -18.41 5.83 8.82
C GLY A 186 -18.17 5.10 7.49
N ILE A 187 -17.04 5.33 6.87
CA ILE A 187 -16.61 4.65 5.63
C ILE A 187 -15.92 3.35 6.04
N PHE A 188 -16.23 2.23 5.36
CA PHE A 188 -15.70 0.92 5.71
C PHE A 188 -14.80 0.29 4.66
N SER A 189 -14.65 0.91 3.49
CA SER A 189 -13.77 0.43 2.42
C SER A 189 -13.30 1.61 1.57
N VAL A 190 -11.99 1.76 1.36
CA VAL A 190 -11.41 2.88 0.61
C VAL A 190 -10.21 2.41 -0.22
N ASN A 191 -10.24 2.69 -1.52
CA ASN A 191 -9.06 2.63 -2.37
C ASN A 191 -8.26 3.92 -2.21
N LEU A 192 -7.08 3.84 -1.61
CA LEU A 192 -6.18 4.99 -1.47
C LEU A 192 -5.40 5.21 -2.77
N VAL A 193 -6.11 5.62 -3.80
CA VAL A 193 -5.60 5.74 -5.17
C VAL A 193 -5.60 7.20 -5.63
N PRO A 194 -4.43 7.85 -5.66
CA PRO A 194 -4.26 9.16 -6.27
C PRO A 194 -4.36 9.12 -7.79
N GLU A 195 -4.49 10.28 -8.41
CA GLU A 195 -4.37 10.41 -9.87
C GLU A 195 -3.01 9.88 -10.34
N PRO A 196 -2.98 9.06 -11.41
CA PRO A 196 -1.74 8.45 -11.88
C PRO A 196 -0.74 9.48 -12.40
N VAL A 197 0.53 9.28 -12.06
CA VAL A 197 1.68 10.02 -12.60
C VAL A 197 2.56 9.07 -13.42
N THR A 198 3.20 9.57 -14.46
CA THR A 198 4.19 8.80 -15.22
C THR A 198 5.58 8.93 -14.60
N ALA A 199 6.48 7.97 -14.89
CA ALA A 199 7.87 8.10 -14.47
C ALA A 199 8.55 9.32 -15.11
N PHE A 200 8.16 9.70 -16.33
CA PHE A 200 8.62 10.92 -16.99
C PHE A 200 8.25 12.18 -16.20
N GLU A 201 6.95 12.34 -15.83
CA GLU A 201 6.47 13.47 -15.03
C GLU A 201 7.16 13.55 -13.65
N LEU A 202 7.43 12.40 -13.03
CA LEU A 202 8.16 12.33 -11.77
C LEU A 202 9.61 12.86 -11.93
N VAL A 203 10.33 12.40 -12.96
CA VAL A 203 11.69 12.86 -13.20
C VAL A 203 11.71 14.35 -13.52
N GLU A 204 10.84 14.82 -14.39
CA GLU A 204 10.80 16.22 -14.81
C GLU A 204 10.50 17.17 -13.63
N GLN A 205 9.56 16.81 -12.76
CA GLN A 205 9.09 17.73 -11.72
C GLN A 205 9.73 17.51 -10.35
N CYS A 206 10.04 16.26 -10.00
CA CYS A 206 10.55 15.93 -8.66
C CYS A 206 12.05 15.64 -8.65
N PHE A 207 12.64 15.20 -9.76
CA PHE A 207 14.04 14.79 -9.86
C PHE A 207 14.75 15.44 -11.06
N PRO A 208 14.78 16.78 -11.17
CA PRO A 208 15.30 17.48 -12.36
C PRO A 208 16.77 17.15 -12.66
N SER A 209 17.56 16.74 -11.68
CA SER A 209 18.95 16.29 -11.87
C SER A 209 19.06 14.98 -12.68
N LEU A 210 17.97 14.22 -12.79
CA LEU A 210 17.91 12.96 -13.53
C LEU A 210 17.41 13.12 -14.98
N VAL A 211 16.92 14.29 -15.37
CA VAL A 211 16.33 14.53 -16.71
C VAL A 211 17.29 14.13 -17.84
N ASN A 212 18.58 14.46 -17.72
CA ASN A 212 19.58 14.14 -18.72
C ASN A 212 19.98 12.64 -18.75
N ARG A 213 19.46 11.85 -17.84
CA ARG A 213 19.69 10.40 -17.72
C ARG A 213 18.49 9.59 -18.19
N LEU A 214 17.43 10.26 -18.65
CA LEU A 214 16.28 9.59 -19.24
C LEU A 214 16.69 8.84 -20.50
N PRO A 215 16.19 7.58 -20.70
CA PRO A 215 16.46 6.87 -21.94
C PRO A 215 15.93 7.68 -23.12
N VAL A 216 16.71 7.70 -24.19
CA VAL A 216 16.24 8.31 -25.44
C VAL A 216 14.99 7.55 -25.89
N ALA A 217 13.86 8.24 -25.96
CA ALA A 217 12.59 7.63 -26.35
C ALA A 217 12.79 6.92 -27.70
N LYS A 218 12.91 5.60 -27.66
CA LYS A 218 12.77 4.79 -28.87
C LYS A 218 11.30 4.88 -29.25
N GLU A 219 11.01 5.34 -30.46
CA GLU A 219 9.63 5.48 -31.00
C GLU A 219 8.82 4.18 -30.96
N THR A 220 9.47 3.08 -30.68
CA THR A 220 8.85 1.80 -30.41
C THR A 220 9.17 1.40 -28.99
N ASP A 221 8.26 1.69 -28.05
CA ASP A 221 8.26 1.04 -26.75
C ASP A 221 8.16 -0.49 -26.97
N PRO A 222 9.26 -1.26 -26.83
CA PRO A 222 9.20 -2.72 -26.99
C PRO A 222 8.37 -3.38 -25.90
N TYR A 223 7.99 -2.63 -24.87
CA TYR A 223 7.07 -3.00 -23.79
C TYR A 223 5.75 -2.24 -23.88
N GLY A 224 5.38 -1.69 -25.06
CA GLY A 224 4.19 -0.87 -25.35
C GLY A 224 2.84 -1.43 -24.97
N SER A 225 2.82 -2.27 -23.99
CA SER A 225 1.66 -2.77 -23.28
C SER A 225 1.94 -3.01 -21.80
N ALA A 226 2.84 -2.24 -21.17
CA ALA A 226 2.84 -2.20 -19.73
C ALA A 226 1.44 -1.75 -19.29
N ARG A 227 0.55 -2.73 -19.11
CA ARG A 227 -0.81 -2.55 -18.61
C ARG A 227 -0.68 -2.00 -17.21
N THR A 228 -0.58 -0.70 -17.11
CA THR A 228 -0.65 -0.06 -15.82
C THR A 228 -2.11 -0.09 -15.41
N SER A 229 -2.43 -1.03 -14.54
CA SER A 229 -3.74 -1.08 -13.91
C SER A 229 -3.96 0.24 -13.16
N VAL A 230 -4.97 0.99 -13.57
CA VAL A 230 -5.37 2.23 -12.90
C VAL A 230 -6.66 1.95 -12.17
N TYR A 231 -6.61 1.97 -10.85
CA TYR A 231 -7.77 1.77 -9.99
C TYR A 231 -8.47 3.10 -9.72
N SER A 232 -9.73 3.04 -9.33
CA SER A 232 -10.54 4.20 -8.96
C SER A 232 -11.05 4.08 -7.53
N THR A 233 -11.61 5.18 -7.01
CA THR A 233 -12.30 5.22 -5.73
C THR A 233 -13.66 5.89 -5.89
N GLN A 234 -14.66 5.44 -5.13
CA GLN A 234 -15.95 6.13 -5.06
C GLN A 234 -15.90 7.37 -4.15
N TYR A 235 -14.85 7.52 -3.35
CA TYR A 235 -14.61 8.66 -2.45
C TYR A 235 -13.63 9.65 -3.08
N HIS A 236 -13.90 10.02 -4.32
CA HIS A 236 -13.01 10.83 -5.14
C HIS A 236 -13.26 12.33 -4.99
N ASP A 237 -12.25 13.10 -5.34
CA ASP A 237 -12.44 14.51 -5.66
C ASP A 237 -13.33 14.65 -6.91
N PRO A 238 -14.37 15.52 -6.90
CA PRO A 238 -15.29 15.67 -8.02
C PRO A 238 -14.61 16.05 -9.35
N ASP A 239 -13.47 16.73 -9.29
CA ASP A 239 -12.76 17.21 -10.46
C ASP A 239 -11.87 16.13 -11.10
N THR A 240 -11.27 15.26 -10.29
CA THR A 240 -10.28 14.28 -10.76
C THR A 240 -10.78 12.84 -10.80
N GLY A 241 -11.75 12.47 -9.95
CA GLY A 241 -12.18 11.09 -9.78
C GLY A 241 -11.24 10.24 -8.92
N TYR A 242 -10.23 10.85 -8.27
CA TYR A 242 -9.24 10.21 -7.41
C TYR A 242 -9.23 10.83 -6.01
N ILE A 243 -8.61 10.15 -5.03
CA ILE A 243 -8.51 10.66 -3.66
C ILE A 243 -7.61 11.90 -3.55
N MET A 244 -6.78 12.15 -4.56
CA MET A 244 -5.84 13.25 -4.65
C MET A 244 -5.50 13.51 -6.12
N ASP A 245 -5.39 14.78 -6.51
CA ASP A 245 -4.97 15.14 -7.86
C ASP A 245 -3.45 14.93 -8.08
N LYS A 246 -3.06 14.91 -9.34
CA LYS A 246 -1.68 14.71 -9.77
C LYS A 246 -0.72 15.78 -9.25
N GLN A 247 -1.16 17.03 -9.20
CA GLN A 247 -0.31 18.14 -8.76
C GLN A 247 0.03 18.00 -7.28
N ASP A 248 -0.95 17.63 -6.46
CA ASP A 248 -0.73 17.35 -5.04
C ASP A 248 0.20 16.16 -4.82
N VAL A 249 0.08 15.10 -5.65
CA VAL A 249 1.00 13.95 -5.62
C VAL A 249 2.44 14.41 -5.87
N LEU A 250 2.66 15.13 -6.98
CA LEU A 250 3.99 15.59 -7.38
C LEU A 250 4.58 16.61 -6.39
N ALA A 251 3.75 17.53 -5.88
CA ALA A 251 4.16 18.50 -4.87
C ALA A 251 4.57 17.82 -3.55
N GLY A 252 3.93 16.70 -3.18
CA GLY A 252 4.27 15.93 -1.98
C GLY A 252 5.56 15.11 -2.10
N LEU A 253 6.02 14.86 -3.33
CA LEU A 253 7.23 14.08 -3.64
C LEU A 253 8.48 14.94 -3.86
N SER A 254 8.34 16.25 -4.01
CA SER A 254 9.48 17.17 -4.19
C SER A 254 10.42 17.11 -2.98
N PRO A 255 11.75 16.95 -3.21
CA PRO A 255 12.76 16.83 -2.14
C PRO A 255 12.75 17.97 -1.12
N ASP A 256 12.39 19.17 -1.56
CA ASP A 256 12.34 20.38 -0.72
C ASP A 256 11.29 20.34 0.40
N LYS A 257 10.36 19.38 0.38
CA LYS A 257 9.29 19.23 1.38
C LYS A 257 9.45 17.98 2.26
N GLN A 258 10.47 17.18 2.03
CA GLN A 258 10.74 15.96 2.83
C GLN A 258 11.77 16.18 3.95
N SER A 259 12.27 17.41 4.12
CA SER A 259 13.22 17.81 5.17
C SER A 259 12.54 18.24 6.50
#